data_5f5322e10382641089200b7e2c0dbbcd
#
_entry.id   5f5322e10382641089200b7e2c0dbbcd
#
_cell.length_a   1.000
_cell.length_b   1.000
_cell.length_c   1.000
_cell.angle_alpha   90.00
_cell.angle_beta   90.00
_cell.angle_gamma   90.00
#
_symmetry.space_group_name_H-M   'P 1'
#
loop_
_entity.id
_entity.type
_entity.pdbx_description
1 polymer ?
#
loop_
_entity_poly.entity_id
_entity_poly.type
_entity_poly.pdbx_seq_one_letter_code
_entity_poly.pdbx_strand_id
1 'polypeptide(L)'
;MAKRTKYLKPEERRILTTEVLASKRISPSFVRVTLGGGGLDEFVPMGFDQWFRLFLPGRNGLRLPTAASNLWYAQYLMMSKDQRPVVRNYTVREYFPTGQGRFGDTAELDIDFAMHGEHTPACAWASGAAVGSEVGLLDEGIMYQAPQHTSWALLVGDESALPAVAGVLRSAPRDLRGAAFLEIPHPDDAQDLGEPEGVQVHWLPRPDPTTQIGGPALAAVRAAELPDQGVYAFIAGEQKLASGLRRHLASERGIPKPDITFTGYWRIGKSAGEM
;
A
#
# COMPACT_ATOMS: atom_id res chain seq x y z
N MET A 1 18.63 -10.91 -21.06
CA MET A 1 17.78 -9.96 -20.30
C MET A 1 18.12 -10.08 -18.82
N ALA A 2 18.43 -8.96 -18.17
CA ALA A 2 18.68 -8.96 -16.72
C ALA A 2 17.40 -9.40 -16.00
N LYS A 3 17.55 -10.26 -14.97
CA LYS A 3 16.41 -10.75 -14.18
C LYS A 3 15.85 -9.55 -13.40
N ARG A 4 14.61 -9.15 -13.68
CA ARG A 4 13.93 -8.06 -12.99
C ARG A 4 13.87 -8.38 -11.50
N THR A 5 14.32 -7.47 -10.66
CA THR A 5 14.18 -7.60 -9.20
C THR A 5 12.72 -7.39 -8.82
N LYS A 6 12.22 -8.14 -7.83
CA LYS A 6 10.84 -7.99 -7.35
C LYS A 6 10.56 -6.61 -6.77
N TYR A 7 11.58 -5.96 -6.23
CA TYR A 7 11.50 -4.66 -5.56
C TYR A 7 12.59 -3.75 -6.11
N LEU A 8 12.24 -2.50 -6.38
CA LEU A 8 13.19 -1.43 -6.53
C LEU A 8 13.34 -0.77 -5.16
N LYS A 9 14.49 -0.99 -4.52
CA LYS A 9 14.78 -0.46 -3.19
C LYS A 9 15.22 1.00 -3.26
N PRO A 10 14.98 1.81 -2.21
CA PRO A 10 15.59 3.12 -2.10
C PRO A 10 17.12 3.01 -2.07
N GLU A 11 17.80 4.01 -2.58
CA GLU A 11 19.29 4.06 -2.59
C GLU A 11 19.85 4.01 -1.17
N GLU A 12 19.26 4.77 -0.27
CA GLU A 12 19.58 4.75 1.15
C GLU A 12 18.39 4.24 1.96
N ARG A 13 18.64 3.31 2.87
CA ARG A 13 17.64 2.81 3.81
C ARG A 13 18.01 3.24 5.21
N ARG A 14 17.11 3.97 5.85
CA ARG A 14 17.22 4.40 7.25
C ARG A 14 15.90 4.13 7.96
N ILE A 15 15.96 3.88 9.26
CA ILE A 15 14.77 3.92 10.10
C ILE A 15 14.64 5.38 10.56
N LEU A 16 13.61 6.04 10.06
CA LEU A 16 13.27 7.41 10.43
C LEU A 16 12.33 7.38 11.63
N THR A 17 12.49 8.31 12.56
CA THR A 17 11.51 8.60 13.60
C THR A 17 10.72 9.82 13.16
N THR A 18 9.41 9.76 13.27
CA THR A 18 8.47 10.84 12.91
C THR A 18 7.31 10.83 13.88
N GLU A 19 6.47 11.84 13.85
CA GLU A 19 5.34 11.98 14.77
C GLU A 19 4.01 12.15 14.04
N VAL A 20 2.92 11.86 14.72
CA VAL A 20 1.56 12.08 14.24
C VAL A 20 1.26 13.57 14.27
N LEU A 21 0.92 14.15 13.13
CA LEU A 21 0.41 15.51 13.00
C LEU A 21 -1.11 15.57 13.03
N ALA A 22 -1.76 14.55 12.46
CA ALA A 22 -3.22 14.44 12.45
C ALA A 22 -3.66 12.98 12.29
N SER A 23 -4.86 12.68 12.80
CA SER A 23 -5.60 11.46 12.50
C SER A 23 -7.05 11.84 12.20
N LYS A 24 -7.58 11.39 11.05
CA LYS A 24 -8.92 11.73 10.60
C LYS A 24 -9.58 10.53 9.93
N ARG A 25 -10.82 10.23 10.31
CA ARG A 25 -11.67 9.33 9.52
C ARG A 25 -12.06 10.03 8.22
N ILE A 26 -11.71 9.44 7.09
CA ILE A 26 -11.93 10.03 5.75
C ILE A 26 -13.10 9.37 5.02
N SER A 27 -13.47 8.15 5.43
CA SER A 27 -14.63 7.42 4.89
C SER A 27 -15.09 6.35 5.89
N PRO A 28 -16.19 5.61 5.64
CA PRO A 28 -16.65 4.56 6.54
C PRO A 28 -15.57 3.54 6.91
N SER A 29 -14.69 3.19 5.98
CA SER A 29 -13.69 2.14 6.17
C SER A 29 -12.25 2.65 6.22
N PHE A 30 -12.01 3.97 6.21
CA PHE A 30 -10.64 4.49 6.22
C PHE A 30 -10.39 5.57 7.28
N VAL A 31 -9.24 5.44 7.92
CA VAL A 31 -8.64 6.50 8.76
C VAL A 31 -7.34 6.93 8.09
N ARG A 32 -7.19 8.24 7.85
CA ARG A 32 -5.92 8.82 7.41
C ARG A 32 -5.15 9.33 8.60
N VAL A 33 -3.89 8.92 8.71
CA VAL A 33 -2.92 9.46 9.66
C VAL A 33 -1.89 10.24 8.86
N THR A 34 -1.67 11.48 9.24
CA THR A 34 -0.59 12.32 8.69
C THR A 34 0.57 12.30 9.66
N LEU A 35 1.73 11.91 9.17
CA LEU A 35 3.00 11.94 9.89
C LEU A 35 3.81 13.17 9.45
N GLY A 36 4.67 13.68 10.33
CA GLY A 36 5.60 14.78 10.02
C GLY A 36 6.67 14.92 11.08
N GLY A 37 7.54 15.92 10.91
CA GLY A 37 8.64 16.16 11.85
C GLY A 37 9.67 15.06 11.96
N GLY A 38 10.53 15.13 12.97
CA GLY A 38 11.60 14.16 13.18
C GLY A 38 12.56 14.11 11.99
N GLY A 39 12.78 12.91 11.45
CA GLY A 39 13.64 12.69 10.28
C GLY A 39 12.87 12.56 8.97
N LEU A 40 11.59 12.95 8.89
CA LEU A 40 10.79 12.73 7.69
C LEU A 40 11.23 13.56 6.47
N ASP A 41 11.94 14.65 6.69
CA ASP A 41 12.59 15.44 5.65
C ASP A 41 13.72 14.69 4.91
N GLU A 42 14.27 13.62 5.51
CA GLU A 42 15.20 12.69 4.87
C GLU A 42 14.52 11.62 4.01
N PHE A 43 13.17 11.55 4.02
CA PHE A 43 12.44 10.58 3.23
C PHE A 43 12.50 10.94 1.74
N VAL A 44 12.86 9.95 0.90
CA VAL A 44 12.96 10.15 -0.54
C VAL A 44 11.73 9.57 -1.23
N PRO A 45 10.82 10.41 -1.76
CA PRO A 45 9.64 9.93 -2.45
C PRO A 45 10.02 9.27 -3.78
N MET A 46 9.60 8.01 -3.97
CA MET A 46 9.79 7.25 -5.21
C MET A 46 8.50 7.21 -6.05
N GLY A 47 7.38 7.63 -5.46
CA GLY A 47 6.07 7.56 -6.10
C GLY A 47 5.55 6.11 -6.24
N PHE A 48 4.62 5.92 -7.17
CA PHE A 48 3.99 4.63 -7.45
C PHE A 48 3.42 3.96 -6.18
N ASP A 49 3.66 2.68 -6.00
CA ASP A 49 3.24 1.89 -4.84
C ASP A 49 4.29 1.90 -3.72
N GLN A 50 5.05 2.99 -3.55
CA GLN A 50 6.07 3.07 -2.50
C GLN A 50 5.50 2.67 -1.14
N TRP A 51 6.15 1.68 -0.53
CA TRP A 51 5.72 1.10 0.74
C TRP A 51 6.83 1.09 1.76
N PHE A 52 6.45 1.06 3.01
CA PHE A 52 7.37 1.09 4.14
C PHE A 52 6.87 0.22 5.28
N ARG A 53 7.77 -0.09 6.19
CA ARG A 53 7.42 -0.69 7.48
C ARG A 53 7.16 0.42 8.48
N LEU A 54 5.97 0.42 9.04
CA LEU A 54 5.57 1.29 10.12
C LEU A 54 5.79 0.55 11.45
N PHE A 55 6.59 1.14 12.31
CA PHE A 55 6.85 0.67 13.67
C PHE A 55 6.00 1.48 14.63
N LEU A 56 4.96 0.86 15.16
CA LEU A 56 4.07 1.47 16.13
C LEU A 56 4.58 1.20 17.56
N PRO A 57 4.38 2.13 18.51
CA PRO A 57 4.80 1.93 19.90
C PRO A 57 4.20 0.65 20.49
N GLY A 58 5.04 -0.10 21.18
CA GLY A 58 4.61 -1.22 22.00
C GLY A 58 4.08 -0.76 23.37
N ARG A 59 3.90 -1.69 24.32
CA ARG A 59 3.39 -1.40 25.67
C ARG A 59 4.27 -0.40 26.44
N ASN A 60 5.57 -0.41 26.18
CA ASN A 60 6.57 0.41 26.88
C ASN A 60 7.13 1.54 25.99
N GLY A 61 6.30 2.07 25.08
CA GLY A 61 6.69 3.12 24.15
C GLY A 61 7.33 2.61 22.86
N LEU A 62 7.90 3.53 22.08
CA LEU A 62 8.56 3.22 20.82
C LEU A 62 10.02 2.83 21.08
N ARG A 63 10.40 1.65 20.60
CA ARG A 63 11.81 1.23 20.52
C ARG A 63 12.08 0.70 19.13
N LEU A 64 13.07 1.26 18.47
CA LEU A 64 13.42 0.95 17.10
C LEU A 64 14.71 0.13 17.01
N PRO A 65 14.82 -0.81 16.05
CA PRO A 65 16.10 -1.36 15.66
C PRO A 65 17.03 -0.23 15.16
N THR A 66 18.33 -0.38 15.36
CA THR A 66 19.32 0.60 14.89
C THR A 66 19.81 0.32 13.48
N ALA A 67 19.68 -0.92 13.00
CA ALA A 67 20.07 -1.31 11.65
C ALA A 67 18.90 -1.14 10.68
N ALA A 68 19.13 -0.43 9.59
CA ALA A 68 18.18 -0.30 8.49
C ALA A 68 18.40 -1.34 7.37
N SER A 69 19.51 -2.08 7.41
CA SER A 69 19.80 -3.20 6.50
C SER A 69 18.88 -4.40 6.82
N ASN A 70 19.06 -5.53 6.15
CA ASN A 70 18.33 -6.77 6.46
C ASN A 70 18.53 -7.24 7.92
N LEU A 71 19.48 -6.66 8.67
CA LEU A 71 19.72 -6.97 10.08
C LEU A 71 18.67 -6.38 11.02
N TRP A 72 17.85 -5.40 10.59
CA TRP A 72 16.79 -4.84 11.44
C TRP A 72 15.88 -5.92 12.02
N TYR A 73 15.56 -6.93 11.20
CA TYR A 73 14.65 -8.01 11.64
C TYR A 73 15.31 -8.93 12.66
N ALA A 74 16.61 -9.21 12.53
CA ALA A 74 17.36 -9.95 13.53
C ALA A 74 17.41 -9.18 14.86
N GLN A 75 17.68 -7.87 14.83
CA GLN A 75 17.62 -7.02 16.03
C GLN A 75 16.21 -7.00 16.64
N TYR A 76 15.17 -6.85 15.83
CA TYR A 76 13.77 -6.92 16.27
C TYR A 76 13.49 -8.24 17.00
N LEU A 77 13.94 -9.38 16.48
CA LEU A 77 13.74 -10.69 17.11
C LEU A 77 14.49 -10.83 18.43
N MET A 78 15.64 -10.17 18.60
CA MET A 78 16.40 -10.16 19.84
C MET A 78 15.81 -9.25 20.92
N MET A 79 14.91 -8.32 20.58
CA MET A 79 14.22 -7.48 21.57
C MET A 79 13.30 -8.33 22.43
N SER A 80 13.14 -7.98 23.70
CA SER A 80 12.16 -8.60 24.59
C SER A 80 10.73 -8.31 24.09
N LYS A 81 9.80 -9.23 24.29
CA LYS A 81 8.43 -9.13 23.72
C LYS A 81 7.67 -7.86 24.16
N ASP A 82 7.94 -7.38 25.36
CA ASP A 82 7.36 -6.16 25.94
C ASP A 82 7.95 -4.85 25.36
N GLN A 83 9.10 -4.95 24.70
CA GLN A 83 9.79 -3.82 24.07
C GLN A 83 9.64 -3.79 22.54
N ARG A 84 9.15 -4.88 21.96
CA ARG A 84 8.98 -4.96 20.50
C ARG A 84 7.90 -3.99 20.02
N PRO A 85 8.19 -3.15 19.02
CA PRO A 85 7.16 -2.38 18.34
C PRO A 85 6.23 -3.31 17.56
N VAL A 86 5.00 -2.86 17.34
CA VAL A 86 4.12 -3.52 16.36
C VAL A 86 4.54 -3.07 14.97
N VAL A 87 4.93 -4.01 14.11
CA VAL A 87 5.38 -3.69 12.74
C VAL A 87 4.29 -4.06 11.74
N ARG A 88 3.95 -3.11 10.86
CA ARG A 88 3.00 -3.31 9.76
C ARG A 88 3.52 -2.65 8.49
N ASN A 89 3.10 -3.16 7.35
CA ASN A 89 3.44 -2.59 6.05
C ASN A 89 2.32 -1.65 5.62
N TYR A 90 2.71 -0.45 5.17
CA TYR A 90 1.81 0.53 4.62
C TYR A 90 2.37 1.14 3.35
N THR A 91 1.49 1.70 2.53
CA THR A 91 1.84 2.43 1.32
C THR A 91 1.83 3.92 1.62
N VAL A 92 2.75 4.67 1.02
CA VAL A 92 2.71 6.13 1.00
C VAL A 92 1.47 6.56 0.22
N ARG A 93 0.49 7.15 0.91
CA ARG A 93 -0.70 7.67 0.23
C ARG A 93 -0.41 8.99 -0.48
N GLU A 94 0.32 9.86 0.19
CA GLU A 94 0.81 11.12 -0.34
C GLU A 94 2.02 11.60 0.47
N TYR A 95 2.93 12.30 -0.18
CA TYR A 95 4.06 12.93 0.47
C TYR A 95 4.15 14.39 0.05
N PHE A 96 4.33 15.26 1.02
CA PHE A 96 4.53 16.69 0.81
C PHE A 96 5.91 17.08 1.33
N PRO A 97 6.79 17.62 0.47
CA PRO A 97 8.08 18.16 0.92
C PRO A 97 7.90 19.26 1.95
N THR A 98 8.95 19.53 2.71
CA THR A 98 9.01 20.62 3.70
C THR A 98 8.45 21.92 3.13
N GLY A 99 7.52 22.54 3.86
CA GLY A 99 6.86 23.79 3.46
C GLY A 99 5.82 23.67 2.35
N GLN A 100 5.49 22.45 1.88
CA GLN A 100 4.46 22.24 0.85
C GLN A 100 3.23 21.49 1.39
N GLY A 101 3.24 21.15 2.66
CA GLY A 101 2.17 20.44 3.33
C GLY A 101 1.12 21.35 3.98
N ARG A 102 0.35 20.78 4.90
CA ARG A 102 -0.79 21.43 5.59
C ARG A 102 -0.46 21.83 7.04
N PHE A 103 0.66 21.34 7.58
CA PHE A 103 1.03 21.45 9.00
C PHE A 103 2.37 22.19 9.20
N GLY A 104 2.53 23.36 8.59
CA GLY A 104 3.69 24.23 8.78
C GLY A 104 4.91 23.86 7.93
N ASP A 105 6.09 24.17 8.45
CA ASP A 105 7.38 24.00 7.75
C ASP A 105 7.99 22.61 8.02
N THR A 106 7.24 21.55 7.81
CA THR A 106 7.72 20.18 7.94
C THR A 106 7.32 19.36 6.73
N ALA A 107 8.07 18.30 6.43
CA ALA A 107 7.61 17.29 5.47
C ALA A 107 6.43 16.52 6.05
N GLU A 108 5.49 16.10 5.21
CA GLU A 108 4.30 15.35 5.60
C GLU A 108 4.18 14.06 4.80
N LEU A 109 3.70 13.00 5.44
CA LEU A 109 3.40 11.72 4.82
C LEU A 109 2.05 11.22 5.29
N ASP A 110 1.12 11.05 4.35
CA ASP A 110 -0.20 10.48 4.60
C ASP A 110 -0.18 8.95 4.47
N ILE A 111 -0.86 8.31 5.41
CA ILE A 111 -1.10 6.87 5.45
C ILE A 111 -2.60 6.64 5.57
N ASP A 112 -3.18 5.85 4.67
CA ASP A 112 -4.57 5.42 4.78
C ASP A 112 -4.64 4.03 5.40
N PHE A 113 -5.28 3.93 6.55
CA PHE A 113 -5.53 2.69 7.26
C PHE A 113 -6.89 2.15 6.87
N ALA A 114 -6.91 0.99 6.19
CA ALA A 114 -8.14 0.25 5.98
C ALA A 114 -8.57 -0.41 7.30
N MET A 115 -9.77 -0.07 7.76
CA MET A 115 -10.28 -0.46 9.07
C MET A 115 -11.04 -1.78 8.99
N HIS A 116 -10.39 -2.89 9.31
CA HIS A 116 -10.99 -4.23 9.36
C HIS A 116 -11.45 -4.60 10.79
N GLY A 117 -12.19 -3.71 11.46
CA GLY A 117 -12.56 -3.82 12.86
C GLY A 117 -11.50 -3.24 13.80
N GLU A 118 -11.95 -2.89 15.04
CA GLU A 118 -11.11 -2.22 16.04
C GLU A 118 -10.14 -3.17 16.77
N HIS A 119 -10.18 -4.46 16.46
CA HIS A 119 -9.44 -5.48 17.20
C HIS A 119 -8.00 -5.70 16.75
N THR A 120 -7.61 -5.13 15.60
CA THR A 120 -6.21 -5.24 15.16
C THR A 120 -5.36 -4.14 15.79
N PRO A 121 -4.12 -4.43 16.24
CA PRO A 121 -3.29 -3.42 16.91
C PRO A 121 -3.09 -2.14 16.09
N ALA A 122 -2.98 -2.26 14.76
CA ALA A 122 -2.77 -1.09 13.91
C ALA A 122 -4.05 -0.26 13.71
N CYS A 123 -5.23 -0.90 13.57
CA CYS A 123 -6.49 -0.18 13.49
C CYS A 123 -6.83 0.52 14.82
N ALA A 124 -6.61 -0.18 15.95
CA ALA A 124 -6.80 0.42 17.27
C ALA A 124 -5.87 1.63 17.47
N TRP A 125 -4.61 1.51 17.06
CA TRP A 125 -3.67 2.63 17.12
C TRP A 125 -4.14 3.78 16.22
N ALA A 126 -4.48 3.54 14.97
CA ALA A 126 -4.89 4.59 14.03
C ALA A 126 -6.14 5.35 14.49
N SER A 127 -7.13 4.63 15.09
CA SER A 127 -8.33 5.25 15.65
C SER A 127 -8.05 6.16 16.85
N GLY A 128 -6.98 5.88 17.61
CA GLY A 128 -6.60 6.62 18.82
C GLY A 128 -5.29 7.39 18.68
N ALA A 129 -4.74 7.52 17.47
CA ALA A 129 -3.44 8.17 17.24
C ALA A 129 -3.49 9.65 17.68
N ALA A 130 -2.79 9.96 18.75
CA ALA A 130 -2.72 11.32 19.29
C ALA A 130 -1.61 12.12 18.59
N VAL A 131 -1.85 13.41 18.37
CA VAL A 131 -0.84 14.34 17.85
C VAL A 131 0.39 14.31 18.75
N GLY A 132 1.59 14.26 18.16
CA GLY A 132 2.87 14.13 18.86
C GLY A 132 3.25 12.68 19.20
N SER A 133 2.42 11.68 18.91
CA SER A 133 2.80 10.27 19.09
C SER A 133 3.89 9.88 18.11
N GLU A 134 5.01 9.38 18.62
CA GLU A 134 6.15 8.94 17.78
C GLU A 134 5.90 7.57 17.15
N VAL A 135 6.36 7.43 15.91
CA VAL A 135 6.41 6.17 15.15
C VAL A 135 7.73 6.05 14.40
N GLY A 136 8.09 4.82 14.04
CA GLY A 136 9.23 4.58 13.16
C GLY A 136 8.81 4.21 11.76
N LEU A 137 9.60 4.58 10.77
CA LEU A 137 9.36 4.31 9.36
C LEU A 137 10.62 3.76 8.70
N LEU A 138 10.53 2.62 8.02
CA LEU A 138 11.61 2.05 7.21
C LEU A 138 11.13 1.86 5.78
N ASP A 139 11.67 2.65 4.87
CA ASP A 139 11.34 2.58 3.44
C ASP A 139 11.76 1.24 2.84
N GLU A 140 10.88 0.66 2.06
CA GLU A 140 11.08 -0.62 1.36
C GLU A 140 11.04 -0.47 -0.17
N GLY A 141 10.76 0.74 -0.69
CA GLY A 141 10.73 1.06 -2.12
C GLY A 141 9.44 0.68 -2.83
N ILE A 142 9.53 0.31 -4.10
CA ILE A 142 8.39 0.05 -4.97
C ILE A 142 8.42 -1.35 -5.58
N MET A 143 7.23 -1.85 -5.94
CA MET A 143 7.07 -3.11 -6.69
C MET A 143 6.56 -2.85 -8.11
N TYR A 144 5.80 -1.77 -8.30
CA TYR A 144 5.32 -1.39 -9.63
C TYR A 144 6.48 -1.05 -10.55
N GLN A 145 6.65 -1.82 -11.59
CA GLN A 145 7.74 -1.65 -12.57
C GLN A 145 7.23 -2.07 -13.93
N ALA A 146 6.41 -1.24 -14.59
CA ALA A 146 5.92 -1.53 -15.93
C ALA A 146 7.07 -1.62 -16.93
N PRO A 147 7.16 -2.69 -17.74
CA PRO A 147 8.13 -2.78 -18.82
C PRO A 147 7.92 -1.69 -19.88
N GLN A 148 8.97 -1.36 -20.64
CA GLN A 148 8.88 -0.34 -21.69
C GLN A 148 7.88 -0.65 -22.80
N HIS A 149 7.57 -1.91 -23.05
CA HIS A 149 6.59 -2.33 -24.05
C HIS A 149 5.14 -2.20 -23.57
N THR A 150 4.92 -1.78 -22.32
CA THR A 150 3.58 -1.61 -21.76
C THR A 150 2.86 -0.45 -22.46
N SER A 151 1.68 -0.72 -22.97
CA SER A 151 0.78 0.26 -23.56
C SER A 151 -0.56 0.36 -22.83
N TRP A 152 -0.81 -0.56 -21.89
CA TRP A 152 -2.06 -0.62 -21.13
C TRP A 152 -1.83 -1.21 -19.72
N ALA A 153 -2.34 -0.55 -18.71
CA ALA A 153 -2.19 -0.99 -17.33
C ALA A 153 -3.50 -1.59 -16.78
N LEU A 154 -3.39 -2.77 -16.16
CA LEU A 154 -4.44 -3.39 -15.35
C LEU A 154 -4.07 -3.27 -13.89
N LEU A 155 -4.80 -2.46 -13.13
CA LEU A 155 -4.56 -2.26 -11.70
C LEU A 155 -5.71 -2.90 -10.92
N VAL A 156 -5.41 -3.81 -9.99
CA VAL A 156 -6.47 -4.51 -9.25
C VAL A 156 -6.13 -4.62 -7.78
N GLY A 157 -7.11 -4.34 -6.93
CA GLY A 157 -6.96 -4.49 -5.50
C GLY A 157 -8.24 -4.49 -4.71
N ASP A 158 -8.12 -4.87 -3.44
CA ASP A 158 -9.11 -4.60 -2.41
C ASP A 158 -8.77 -3.28 -1.68
N GLU A 159 -9.53 -2.93 -0.65
CA GLU A 159 -9.33 -1.71 0.14
C GLU A 159 -7.91 -1.55 0.68
N SER A 160 -7.21 -2.63 0.99
CA SER A 160 -5.83 -2.56 1.49
C SER A 160 -4.83 -2.10 0.43
N ALA A 161 -5.16 -2.32 -0.85
CA ALA A 161 -4.33 -1.94 -1.99
C ALA A 161 -4.70 -0.58 -2.59
N LEU A 162 -5.81 0.03 -2.16
CA LEU A 162 -6.28 1.31 -2.69
C LEU A 162 -5.19 2.40 -2.65
N PRO A 163 -4.41 2.60 -1.55
CA PRO A 163 -3.33 3.57 -1.53
C PRO A 163 -2.23 3.30 -2.57
N ALA A 164 -1.91 2.03 -2.81
CA ALA A 164 -0.91 1.64 -3.80
C ALA A 164 -1.37 1.92 -5.23
N VAL A 165 -2.62 1.59 -5.55
CA VAL A 165 -3.21 1.89 -6.86
C VAL A 165 -3.29 3.40 -7.08
N ALA A 166 -3.70 4.18 -6.06
CA ALA A 166 -3.71 5.63 -6.11
C ALA A 166 -2.31 6.21 -6.37
N GLY A 167 -1.28 5.71 -5.67
CA GLY A 167 0.11 6.12 -5.89
C GLY A 167 0.61 5.81 -7.29
N VAL A 168 0.27 4.63 -7.83
CA VAL A 168 0.58 4.27 -9.23
C VAL A 168 -0.08 5.23 -10.21
N LEU A 169 -1.37 5.51 -10.06
CA LEU A 169 -2.12 6.37 -10.97
C LEU A 169 -1.63 7.83 -10.95
N ARG A 170 -1.29 8.36 -9.79
CA ARG A 170 -0.73 9.71 -9.66
C ARG A 170 0.68 9.85 -10.24
N SER A 171 1.48 8.78 -10.14
CA SER A 171 2.87 8.76 -10.64
C SER A 171 2.97 8.39 -12.11
N ALA A 172 1.91 7.82 -12.68
CA ALA A 172 1.91 7.36 -14.06
C ALA A 172 1.97 8.52 -15.07
N PRO A 173 2.56 8.29 -16.26
CA PRO A 173 2.44 9.22 -17.36
C PRO A 173 0.97 9.56 -17.65
N ARG A 174 0.67 10.83 -17.97
CA ARG A 174 -0.72 11.29 -18.14
C ARG A 174 -1.41 10.72 -19.37
N ASP A 175 -0.68 10.12 -20.28
CA ASP A 175 -1.15 9.41 -21.48
C ASP A 175 -1.32 7.89 -21.23
N LEU A 176 -1.10 7.41 -20.00
CA LEU A 176 -1.35 6.00 -19.62
C LEU A 176 -2.80 5.63 -19.96
N ARG A 177 -2.96 4.46 -20.56
CA ARG A 177 -4.26 3.84 -20.80
C ARG A 177 -4.41 2.60 -19.92
N GLY A 178 -5.63 2.31 -19.49
CA GLY A 178 -5.82 1.15 -18.64
C GLY A 178 -7.17 1.07 -17.97
N ALA A 179 -7.28 0.15 -17.01
CA ALA A 179 -8.39 0.06 -16.10
C ALA A 179 -7.90 -0.29 -14.68
N ALA A 180 -8.57 0.29 -13.70
CA ALA A 180 -8.41 -0.05 -12.29
C ALA A 180 -9.69 -0.69 -11.76
N PHE A 181 -9.59 -1.86 -11.15
CA PHE A 181 -10.70 -2.58 -10.50
C PHE A 181 -10.44 -2.59 -9.00
N LEU A 182 -11.20 -1.80 -8.25
CA LEU A 182 -11.00 -1.58 -6.82
C LEU A 182 -12.21 -2.07 -6.02
N GLU A 183 -12.02 -3.17 -5.32
CA GLU A 183 -13.03 -3.67 -4.39
C GLU A 183 -12.95 -2.88 -3.09
N ILE A 184 -14.09 -2.37 -2.64
CA ILE A 184 -14.22 -1.54 -1.44
C ILE A 184 -15.34 -2.04 -0.53
N PRO A 185 -15.25 -1.85 0.80
CA PRO A 185 -16.29 -2.26 1.74
C PRO A 185 -17.61 -1.50 1.55
N HIS A 186 -17.55 -0.20 1.30
CA HIS A 186 -18.71 0.68 1.20
C HIS A 186 -18.59 1.60 -0.03
N PRO A 187 -19.70 1.98 -0.70
CA PRO A 187 -19.64 2.93 -1.83
C PRO A 187 -18.95 4.25 -1.50
N ASP A 188 -19.13 4.76 -0.27
CA ASP A 188 -18.53 6.01 0.20
C ASP A 188 -17.02 5.89 0.51
N ASP A 189 -16.43 4.72 0.32
CA ASP A 189 -14.97 4.53 0.39
C ASP A 189 -14.26 4.87 -0.93
N ALA A 190 -15.03 5.17 -1.98
CA ALA A 190 -14.46 5.68 -3.23
C ALA A 190 -13.74 7.01 -3.01
N GLN A 191 -12.55 7.13 -3.57
CA GLN A 191 -11.67 8.29 -3.42
C GLN A 191 -11.25 8.85 -4.77
N ASP A 192 -10.83 10.11 -4.80
CA ASP A 192 -10.09 10.66 -5.93
C ASP A 192 -8.69 10.02 -5.99
N LEU A 193 -8.39 9.36 -7.09
CA LEU A 193 -7.13 8.66 -7.31
C LEU A 193 -6.16 9.50 -8.15
N GLY A 194 -6.61 10.62 -8.72
CA GLY A 194 -5.81 11.45 -9.62
C GLY A 194 -5.40 10.69 -10.90
N GLU A 195 -6.25 9.82 -11.39
CA GLU A 195 -5.99 8.95 -12.54
C GLU A 195 -5.80 9.73 -13.85
N PRO A 196 -4.98 9.22 -14.79
CA PRO A 196 -4.94 9.71 -16.17
C PRO A 196 -6.30 9.53 -16.87
N GLU A 197 -6.66 10.44 -17.78
CA GLU A 197 -7.93 10.40 -18.54
C GLU A 197 -8.13 9.08 -19.32
N GLY A 198 -7.05 8.43 -19.71
CA GLY A 198 -7.06 7.15 -20.43
C GLY A 198 -7.29 5.93 -19.52
N VAL A 199 -7.44 6.12 -18.20
CA VAL A 199 -7.64 5.02 -17.24
C VAL A 199 -9.06 5.03 -16.70
N GLN A 200 -9.75 3.91 -16.89
CA GLN A 200 -11.10 3.68 -16.36
C GLN A 200 -11.02 3.12 -14.94
N VAL A 201 -11.66 3.77 -13.96
CA VAL A 201 -11.74 3.27 -12.58
C VAL A 201 -13.10 2.61 -12.35
N HIS A 202 -13.07 1.33 -11.98
CA HIS A 202 -14.25 0.53 -11.62
C HIS A 202 -14.26 0.32 -10.11
N TRP A 203 -15.12 1.05 -9.41
CA TRP A 203 -15.40 0.84 -8.01
C TRP A 203 -16.33 -0.34 -7.83
N LEU A 204 -15.96 -1.29 -6.99
CA LEU A 204 -16.68 -2.55 -6.75
C LEU A 204 -17.04 -2.66 -5.27
N PRO A 205 -18.09 -1.95 -4.82
CA PRO A 205 -18.53 -2.06 -3.44
C PRO A 205 -19.04 -3.48 -3.16
N ARG A 206 -18.65 -4.04 -2.01
CA ARG A 206 -19.18 -5.33 -1.59
C ARG A 206 -20.66 -5.21 -1.25
N PRO A 207 -21.51 -6.10 -1.78
CA PRO A 207 -22.97 -6.00 -1.57
C PRO A 207 -23.39 -6.22 -0.12
N ASP A 208 -22.59 -6.97 0.63
CA ASP A 208 -22.81 -7.24 2.06
C ASP A 208 -21.51 -7.67 2.75
N PRO A 209 -21.45 -7.61 4.12
CA PRO A 209 -20.24 -7.97 4.89
C PRO A 209 -19.82 -9.45 4.77
N THR A 210 -20.72 -10.34 4.31
CA THR A 210 -20.41 -11.77 4.14
C THR A 210 -19.80 -12.08 2.79
N THR A 211 -19.78 -11.12 1.87
CA THR A 211 -19.19 -11.26 0.54
C THR A 211 -17.70 -11.58 0.68
N GLN A 212 -17.26 -12.65 0.04
CA GLN A 212 -15.86 -13.04 0.05
C GLN A 212 -14.99 -11.93 -0.54
N ILE A 213 -14.08 -11.40 0.26
CA ILE A 213 -13.15 -10.35 -0.16
C ILE A 213 -12.31 -10.84 -1.34
N GLY A 214 -12.18 -10.00 -2.37
CA GLY A 214 -11.52 -10.30 -3.63
C GLY A 214 -12.42 -11.00 -4.66
N GLY A 215 -13.62 -11.45 -4.27
CA GLY A 215 -14.58 -12.11 -5.17
C GLY A 215 -15.09 -11.18 -6.26
N PRO A 216 -15.68 -10.02 -5.93
CA PRO A 216 -16.12 -9.02 -6.90
C PRO A 216 -15.04 -8.58 -7.87
N ALA A 217 -13.84 -8.27 -7.38
CA ALA A 217 -12.72 -7.86 -8.24
C ALA A 217 -12.27 -8.97 -9.19
N LEU A 218 -12.18 -10.21 -8.70
CA LEU A 218 -11.85 -11.37 -9.53
C LEU A 218 -12.90 -11.60 -10.64
N ALA A 219 -14.17 -11.49 -10.30
CA ALA A 219 -15.27 -11.67 -11.26
C ALA A 219 -15.29 -10.54 -12.32
N ALA A 220 -15.11 -9.29 -11.89
CA ALA A 220 -15.08 -8.15 -12.79
C ALA A 220 -13.93 -8.24 -13.81
N VAL A 221 -12.71 -8.55 -13.35
CA VAL A 221 -11.55 -8.71 -14.26
C VAL A 221 -11.74 -9.89 -15.22
N ARG A 222 -12.35 -10.98 -14.78
CA ARG A 222 -12.65 -12.12 -15.66
C ARG A 222 -13.62 -11.77 -16.78
N ALA A 223 -14.58 -10.91 -16.50
CA ALA A 223 -15.56 -10.42 -17.47
C ALA A 223 -15.06 -9.28 -18.36
N ALA A 224 -13.98 -8.61 -17.95
CA ALA A 224 -13.45 -7.46 -18.67
C ALA A 224 -12.82 -7.84 -20.01
N GLU A 225 -12.98 -6.97 -20.99
CA GLU A 225 -12.22 -7.00 -22.24
C GLU A 225 -10.83 -6.38 -21.99
N LEU A 226 -9.79 -7.11 -22.32
CA LEU A 226 -8.40 -6.65 -22.20
C LEU A 226 -7.76 -6.67 -23.60
N PRO A 227 -6.83 -5.76 -23.87
CA PRO A 227 -6.05 -5.81 -25.11
C PRO A 227 -5.26 -7.13 -25.22
N ASP A 228 -5.07 -7.61 -26.43
CA ASP A 228 -4.33 -8.85 -26.70
C ASP A 228 -2.83 -8.74 -26.37
N GLN A 229 -2.28 -7.53 -26.39
CA GLN A 229 -0.85 -7.25 -26.20
C GLN A 229 -0.62 -5.97 -25.41
N GLY A 230 0.57 -5.85 -24.84
CA GLY A 230 1.01 -4.63 -24.15
C GLY A 230 0.39 -4.41 -22.78
N VAL A 231 -0.29 -5.42 -22.21
CA VAL A 231 -0.88 -5.34 -20.87
C VAL A 231 0.17 -5.59 -19.81
N TYR A 232 0.28 -4.66 -18.87
CA TYR A 232 0.97 -4.89 -17.60
C TYR A 232 -0.03 -4.88 -16.45
N ALA A 233 -0.02 -5.94 -15.64
CA ALA A 233 -0.91 -6.09 -14.51
C ALA A 233 -0.19 -5.86 -13.17
N PHE A 234 -0.75 -5.00 -12.33
CA PHE A 234 -0.39 -4.84 -10.92
C PHE A 234 -1.57 -5.25 -10.05
N ILE A 235 -1.36 -6.26 -9.20
CA ILE A 235 -2.41 -6.87 -8.38
C ILE A 235 -1.94 -6.91 -6.95
N ALA A 236 -2.69 -6.29 -6.04
CA ALA A 236 -2.38 -6.28 -4.61
C ALA A 236 -3.64 -6.47 -3.77
N GLY A 237 -3.47 -6.87 -2.50
CA GLY A 237 -4.59 -7.06 -1.58
C GLY A 237 -4.63 -8.44 -0.94
N GLU A 238 -5.82 -9.01 -0.74
CA GLU A 238 -5.99 -10.35 -0.17
C GLU A 238 -5.27 -11.41 -1.01
N GLN A 239 -4.61 -12.36 -0.37
CA GLN A 239 -3.73 -13.31 -1.03
C GLN A 239 -4.45 -14.17 -2.10
N LYS A 240 -5.71 -14.57 -1.88
CA LYS A 240 -6.47 -15.37 -2.85
C LYS A 240 -6.86 -14.56 -4.08
N LEU A 241 -7.19 -13.27 -3.91
CA LEU A 241 -7.41 -12.34 -5.02
C LEU A 241 -6.15 -12.26 -5.88
N ALA A 242 -5.02 -11.90 -5.26
CA ALA A 242 -3.76 -11.71 -5.99
C ALA A 242 -3.31 -12.99 -6.72
N SER A 243 -3.37 -14.14 -6.06
CA SER A 243 -2.96 -15.43 -6.65
C SER A 243 -3.96 -15.94 -7.69
N GLY A 244 -5.25 -15.72 -7.49
CA GLY A 244 -6.33 -16.09 -8.40
C GLY A 244 -6.24 -15.33 -9.72
N LEU A 245 -6.10 -14.01 -9.64
CA LEU A 245 -5.94 -13.15 -10.84
C LEU A 245 -4.63 -13.45 -11.57
N ARG A 246 -3.52 -13.61 -10.86
CA ARG A 246 -2.27 -14.01 -11.52
C ARG A 246 -2.44 -15.27 -12.34
N ARG A 247 -3.13 -16.28 -11.80
CA ARG A 247 -3.39 -17.54 -12.51
C ARG A 247 -4.26 -17.28 -13.74
N HIS A 248 -5.37 -16.59 -13.60
CA HIS A 248 -6.27 -16.24 -14.68
C HIS A 248 -5.55 -15.50 -15.81
N LEU A 249 -4.85 -14.40 -15.49
CA LEU A 249 -4.16 -13.59 -16.49
C LEU A 249 -3.04 -14.37 -17.23
N ALA A 250 -2.27 -15.17 -16.49
CA ALA A 250 -1.17 -15.92 -17.11
C ALA A 250 -1.64 -17.13 -17.91
N SER A 251 -2.66 -17.88 -17.42
CA SER A 251 -3.03 -19.18 -17.98
C SER A 251 -4.21 -19.12 -18.95
N GLU A 252 -5.14 -18.16 -18.74
CA GLU A 252 -6.36 -18.05 -19.53
C GLU A 252 -6.31 -16.87 -20.51
N ARG A 253 -5.61 -15.78 -20.13
CA ARG A 253 -5.45 -14.59 -20.98
C ARG A 253 -4.09 -14.50 -21.68
N GLY A 254 -3.16 -15.39 -21.38
CA GLY A 254 -1.85 -15.45 -22.05
C GLY A 254 -0.91 -14.29 -21.73
N ILE A 255 -1.18 -13.48 -20.71
CA ILE A 255 -0.28 -12.37 -20.31
C ILE A 255 1.03 -12.95 -19.79
N PRO A 256 2.19 -12.53 -20.30
CA PRO A 256 3.48 -13.04 -19.87
C PRO A 256 3.70 -12.84 -18.37
N LYS A 257 4.21 -13.86 -17.67
CA LYS A 257 4.46 -13.78 -16.23
C LYS A 257 5.32 -12.58 -15.78
N PRO A 258 6.33 -12.13 -16.56
CA PRO A 258 7.08 -10.93 -16.24
C PRO A 258 6.26 -9.62 -16.26
N ASP A 259 5.14 -9.62 -16.98
CA ASP A 259 4.25 -8.47 -17.11
C ASP A 259 3.14 -8.48 -16.05
N ILE A 260 3.23 -9.39 -15.07
CA ILE A 260 2.31 -9.49 -13.94
C ILE A 260 3.09 -9.30 -12.64
N THR A 261 2.91 -8.17 -11.98
CA THR A 261 3.33 -7.96 -10.60
C THR A 261 2.13 -8.24 -9.69
N PHE A 262 2.33 -9.13 -8.72
CA PHE A 262 1.26 -9.47 -7.76
C PHE A 262 1.83 -9.67 -6.36
N THR A 263 1.04 -9.28 -5.36
CA THR A 263 1.41 -9.44 -3.96
C THR A 263 0.18 -9.58 -3.07
N GLY A 264 0.23 -10.54 -2.13
CA GLY A 264 -0.73 -10.61 -1.03
C GLY A 264 -0.27 -9.69 0.09
N TYR A 265 -1.05 -8.68 0.41
CA TYR A 265 -0.80 -7.79 1.54
C TYR A 265 -1.25 -8.42 2.85
N TRP A 266 -2.29 -9.22 2.78
CA TRP A 266 -2.87 -9.91 3.91
C TRP A 266 -3.56 -11.22 3.49
N ARG A 267 -4.01 -12.00 4.48
CA ARG A 267 -4.71 -13.25 4.24
C ARG A 267 -5.82 -13.42 5.27
N ILE A 268 -7.02 -13.75 4.81
CA ILE A 268 -8.15 -14.05 5.68
C ILE A 268 -7.78 -15.17 6.67
N GLY A 269 -8.06 -14.94 7.95
CA GLY A 269 -7.81 -15.92 9.03
C GLY A 269 -6.36 -16.03 9.49
N LYS A 270 -5.45 -15.14 9.03
CA LYS A 270 -4.09 -15.05 9.55
C LYS A 270 -3.79 -13.64 10.04
N SER A 271 -3.13 -13.53 11.19
CA SER A 271 -2.60 -12.26 11.66
C SER A 271 -1.31 -11.91 10.90
N ALA A 272 -1.04 -10.61 10.75
CA ALA A 272 0.14 -10.11 10.03
C ALA A 272 1.50 -10.44 10.69
N GLY A 273 1.53 -11.22 11.75
CA GLY A 273 2.74 -11.72 12.42
C GLY A 273 3.04 -13.19 12.14
N GLU A 274 2.21 -13.87 11.34
CA GLU A 274 2.31 -15.30 11.04
C GLU A 274 2.71 -15.58 9.57
N MET A 275 3.21 -14.56 8.86
CA MET A 275 3.70 -14.70 7.49
C MET A 275 5.22 -14.81 7.44
#